data_0b9ad5679e089dd02ec5935e1f530efa
#
_entry.id   0b9ad5679e089dd02ec5935e1f530efa
#
_cell.length_a   1.000
_cell.length_b   1.000
_cell.length_c   1.000
_cell.angle_alpha   90.00
_cell.angle_beta   90.00
_cell.angle_gamma   90.00
#
_symmetry.space_group_name_H-M   'P 1'
#
loop_
_entity.id
_entity.type
_entity.pdbx_description
1 polymer ?
#
loop_
_entity_poly.entity_id
_entity_poly.type
_entity_poly.pdbx_seq_one_letter_code
_entity_poly.pdbx_strand_id
1 'polypeptide(L)'
;MGKLVLIDGNSILNRAFYGIMGNKMLTTKDGTPTNAVYGFLAIMFKILEDIKPEYLVVAFDLKGPTKRHEMYEGYKANRKGMPDELACQMPIIKEILRAMNIDIVEKQGYEGDDILGTLSVFGEKQGLEVTILSGDRDTFQLATDKVTIRIPRTKMGKTEVEDFNREKVKEIYNLEPKQLIEVKSLQGDTSDNIPGVPGIGEKTALKLVQEYSSIENLYKLLEEGQAQDVKGKTRERIIENKELAKLSKELGTININAPIEENLDDFKLEEWDKKEVLRIFKELNFNRYIERFNLSSEEDNILEEVTEKYEIEEIDIKKAKNIILKTKELFYHFSTKEVNKEEYIIKKEFNTFS
;
A
#
# COMPACT_ATOMS: atom_id res chain seq x y z
N MET A 1 13.25 -3.75 -22.23
CA MET A 1 12.95 -2.41 -21.68
C MET A 1 12.83 -2.60 -20.17
N GLY A 2 13.52 -1.80 -19.35
CA GLY A 2 13.49 -1.93 -17.90
C GLY A 2 12.10 -1.57 -17.34
N LYS A 3 11.74 -2.13 -16.18
CA LYS A 3 10.44 -1.93 -15.56
C LYS A 3 10.58 -1.32 -14.18
N LEU A 4 9.83 -0.24 -13.92
CA LEU A 4 9.70 0.41 -12.63
C LEU A 4 8.29 0.20 -12.07
N VAL A 5 8.20 -0.28 -10.84
CA VAL A 5 6.95 -0.32 -10.09
C VAL A 5 6.97 0.74 -9.01
N LEU A 6 5.92 1.54 -8.97
CA LEU A 6 5.66 2.57 -7.97
C LEU A 6 4.42 2.15 -7.16
N ILE A 7 4.54 2.05 -5.85
CA ILE A 7 3.44 1.62 -4.98
C ILE A 7 2.96 2.80 -4.14
N ASP A 8 1.66 3.07 -4.18
CA ASP A 8 0.97 3.93 -3.24
C ASP A 8 0.83 3.21 -1.89
N GLY A 9 1.76 3.50 -0.98
CA GLY A 9 1.84 2.82 0.30
C GLY A 9 0.59 3.01 1.17
N ASN A 10 0.07 4.23 1.22
CA ASN A 10 -1.11 4.55 2.01
C ASN A 10 -2.37 3.88 1.45
N SER A 11 -2.59 3.99 0.15
CA SER A 11 -3.77 3.42 -0.52
C SER A 11 -3.79 1.89 -0.42
N ILE A 12 -2.65 1.24 -0.68
CA ILE A 12 -2.56 -0.23 -0.63
C ILE A 12 -2.67 -0.75 0.81
N LEU A 13 -2.06 -0.06 1.80
CA LEU A 13 -2.17 -0.45 3.20
C LEU A 13 -3.61 -0.30 3.73
N ASN A 14 -4.27 0.82 3.40
CA ASN A 14 -5.69 1.04 3.70
C ASN A 14 -6.57 -0.05 3.10
N ARG A 15 -6.37 -0.31 1.80
CA ARG A 15 -7.11 -1.35 1.10
C ARG A 15 -6.92 -2.73 1.73
N ALA A 16 -5.69 -3.08 2.10
CA ALA A 16 -5.38 -4.34 2.75
C ALA A 16 -6.06 -4.45 4.12
N PHE A 17 -6.06 -3.36 4.89
CA PHE A 17 -6.72 -3.28 6.18
C PHE A 17 -8.21 -3.63 6.09
N TYR A 18 -8.95 -2.92 5.23
CA TYR A 18 -10.38 -3.15 5.07
C TYR A 18 -10.69 -4.44 4.28
N GLY A 19 -9.81 -4.87 3.38
CA GLY A 19 -9.99 -6.08 2.56
C GLY A 19 -9.85 -7.38 3.35
N ILE A 20 -9.11 -7.39 4.46
CA ILE A 20 -8.88 -8.55 5.34
C ILE A 20 -9.67 -8.42 6.66
N MET A 21 -10.49 -7.40 6.83
CA MET A 21 -11.43 -7.30 7.95
C MET A 21 -12.51 -8.40 7.83
N GLY A 22 -12.16 -9.62 8.24
CA GLY A 22 -13.09 -10.71 8.45
C GLY A 22 -13.47 -10.85 9.93
N ASN A 23 -14.15 -11.95 10.29
CA ASN A 23 -14.60 -12.23 11.67
C ASN A 23 -13.44 -12.37 12.69
N LYS A 24 -12.18 -12.44 12.25
CA LYS A 24 -10.98 -12.42 13.10
C LYS A 24 -9.93 -11.54 12.42
N MET A 25 -9.57 -10.43 13.07
CA MET A 25 -8.41 -9.63 12.71
C MET A 25 -7.14 -10.44 12.94
N LEU A 26 -6.19 -10.40 11.99
CA LEU A 26 -4.88 -11.00 12.20
C LEU A 26 -4.12 -10.15 13.23
N THR A 27 -3.63 -10.80 14.27
CA THR A 27 -2.86 -10.15 15.35
C THR A 27 -1.66 -10.98 15.73
N THR A 28 -0.65 -10.34 16.29
CA THR A 28 0.44 -11.01 17.00
C THR A 28 -0.06 -11.62 18.33
N LYS A 29 0.81 -12.31 19.07
CA LYS A 29 0.47 -12.91 20.36
C LYS A 29 0.14 -11.87 21.44
N ASP A 30 0.71 -10.69 21.35
CA ASP A 30 0.47 -9.54 22.23
C ASP A 30 -0.72 -8.68 21.81
N GLY A 31 -1.41 -9.06 20.73
CA GLY A 31 -2.65 -8.41 20.27
C GLY A 31 -2.42 -7.29 19.24
N THR A 32 -1.19 -7.02 18.78
CA THR A 32 -0.93 -6.01 17.75
C THR A 32 -1.56 -6.43 16.42
N PRO A 33 -2.41 -5.58 15.79
CA PRO A 33 -2.98 -5.87 14.47
C PRO A 33 -1.92 -5.99 13.39
N THR A 34 -2.07 -6.97 12.48
CA THR A 34 -1.11 -7.25 11.39
C THR A 34 -1.77 -7.48 10.04
N ASN A 35 -3.09 -7.40 9.97
CA ASN A 35 -3.88 -7.68 8.77
C ASN A 35 -3.53 -6.75 7.58
N ALA A 36 -3.30 -5.46 7.84
CA ALA A 36 -2.93 -4.51 6.78
C ALA A 36 -1.54 -4.82 6.22
N VAL A 37 -0.56 -5.10 7.09
CA VAL A 37 0.80 -5.48 6.70
C VAL A 37 0.77 -6.77 5.88
N TYR A 38 0.09 -7.80 6.37
CA TYR A 38 -0.03 -9.08 5.68
C TYR A 38 -0.64 -8.92 4.29
N GLY A 39 -1.73 -8.16 4.19
CA GLY A 39 -2.40 -7.93 2.91
C GLY A 39 -1.61 -7.05 1.95
N PHE A 40 -0.90 -6.04 2.47
CA PHE A 40 0.01 -5.22 1.67
C PHE A 40 1.09 -6.09 1.02
N LEU A 41 1.76 -6.92 1.82
CA LEU A 41 2.79 -7.85 1.33
C LEU A 41 2.22 -8.84 0.30
N ALA A 42 1.00 -9.37 0.51
CA ALA A 42 0.36 -10.26 -0.44
C ALA A 42 0.13 -9.59 -1.82
N ILE A 43 -0.32 -8.33 -1.82
CA ILE A 43 -0.52 -7.55 -3.04
C ILE A 43 0.84 -7.24 -3.69
N MET A 44 1.82 -6.76 -2.92
CA MET A 44 3.16 -6.43 -3.41
C MET A 44 3.85 -7.65 -4.04
N PHE A 45 3.89 -8.79 -3.36
CA PHE A 45 4.53 -9.99 -3.89
C PHE A 45 3.87 -10.49 -5.17
N LYS A 46 2.53 -10.40 -5.25
CA LYS A 46 1.82 -10.74 -6.48
C LYS A 46 2.24 -9.83 -7.65
N ILE A 47 2.36 -8.54 -7.42
CA ILE A 47 2.80 -7.58 -8.44
C ILE A 47 4.24 -7.87 -8.87
N LEU A 48 5.13 -8.15 -7.92
CA LEU A 48 6.52 -8.51 -8.23
C LEU A 48 6.62 -9.78 -9.08
N GLU A 49 5.79 -10.79 -8.79
CA GLU A 49 5.72 -12.03 -9.59
C GLU A 49 5.16 -11.79 -11.00
N ASP A 50 4.11 -10.97 -11.11
CA ASP A 50 3.43 -10.70 -12.39
C ASP A 50 4.29 -9.83 -13.32
N ILE A 51 4.93 -8.78 -12.80
CA ILE A 51 5.66 -7.77 -13.59
C ILE A 51 7.15 -8.11 -13.71
N LYS A 52 7.77 -8.64 -12.65
CA LYS A 52 9.22 -8.86 -12.50
C LYS A 52 9.99 -7.58 -12.80
N PRO A 53 9.78 -6.52 -12.02
CA PRO A 53 10.42 -5.23 -12.22
C PRO A 53 11.90 -5.28 -11.85
N GLU A 54 12.69 -4.37 -12.43
CA GLU A 54 14.08 -4.11 -12.03
C GLU A 54 14.14 -3.10 -10.88
N TYR A 55 13.14 -2.20 -10.81
CA TYR A 55 13.10 -1.08 -9.89
C TYR A 55 11.76 -1.06 -9.14
N LEU A 56 11.79 -0.75 -7.86
CA LEU A 56 10.61 -0.66 -7.01
C LEU A 56 10.75 0.47 -6.00
N VAL A 57 9.71 1.28 -5.89
CA VAL A 57 9.60 2.35 -4.88
C VAL A 57 8.24 2.31 -4.23
N VAL A 58 8.19 2.58 -2.94
CA VAL A 58 6.94 2.76 -2.22
C VAL A 58 6.85 4.20 -1.72
N ALA A 59 5.83 4.92 -2.17
CA ALA A 59 5.54 6.28 -1.72
C ALA A 59 4.59 6.27 -0.52
N PHE A 60 4.88 7.08 0.49
CA PHE A 60 3.98 7.30 1.62
C PHE A 60 3.74 8.78 1.88
N ASP A 61 2.54 9.09 2.38
CA ASP A 61 2.23 10.41 2.91
C ASP A 61 2.95 10.65 4.24
N LEU A 62 3.48 11.84 4.43
CA LEU A 62 3.91 12.31 5.73
C LEU A 62 2.75 12.98 6.48
N LYS A 63 2.79 12.89 7.81
CA LYS A 63 1.85 13.62 8.66
C LYS A 63 2.10 15.13 8.55
N GLY A 64 1.03 15.88 8.39
CA GLY A 64 1.08 17.35 8.38
C GLY A 64 0.32 17.95 7.19
N PRO A 65 0.23 19.28 7.15
CA PRO A 65 -0.41 19.97 6.05
C PRO A 65 0.41 19.82 4.76
N THR A 66 -0.31 19.70 3.65
CA THR A 66 0.26 19.71 2.30
C THR A 66 -0.01 21.06 1.65
N LYS A 67 0.63 21.35 0.52
CA LYS A 67 0.36 22.55 -0.28
C LYS A 67 -1.12 22.74 -0.61
N ARG A 68 -1.89 21.63 -0.76
CA ARG A 68 -3.33 21.69 -1.00
C ARG A 68 -4.10 22.23 0.21
N HIS A 69 -3.67 21.92 1.42
CA HIS A 69 -4.25 22.50 2.65
C HIS A 69 -3.95 23.99 2.78
N GLU A 70 -2.78 24.45 2.29
CA GLU A 70 -2.44 25.89 2.24
C GLU A 70 -3.31 26.64 1.21
N MET A 71 -3.67 26.01 0.09
CA MET A 71 -4.53 26.58 -0.93
C MET A 71 -6.01 26.61 -0.53
N TYR A 72 -6.46 25.60 0.21
CA TYR A 72 -7.85 25.44 0.60
C TYR A 72 -7.99 24.74 1.95
N GLU A 73 -8.38 25.47 2.98
CA GLU A 73 -8.53 24.97 4.35
C GLU A 73 -9.53 23.80 4.44
N GLY A 74 -10.54 23.78 3.57
CA GLY A 74 -11.52 22.71 3.48
C GLY A 74 -10.99 21.39 2.89
N TYR A 75 -9.80 21.38 2.30
CA TYR A 75 -9.27 20.18 1.63
C TYR A 75 -9.14 19.02 2.62
N LYS A 76 -9.76 17.87 2.29
CA LYS A 76 -9.81 16.65 3.12
C LYS A 76 -10.36 16.84 4.55
N ALA A 77 -10.97 18.00 4.88
CA ALA A 77 -11.46 18.30 6.23
C ALA A 77 -12.58 17.37 6.71
N ASN A 78 -13.28 16.72 5.80
CA ASN A 78 -14.31 15.71 6.07
C ASN A 78 -13.77 14.30 6.27
N ARG A 79 -12.47 14.05 6.04
CA ARG A 79 -11.86 12.72 6.23
C ARG A 79 -11.75 12.41 7.71
N LYS A 80 -12.19 11.24 8.11
CA LYS A 80 -11.91 10.69 9.43
C LYS A 80 -10.43 10.33 9.50
N GLY A 81 -9.81 10.55 10.66
CA GLY A 81 -8.43 10.12 10.89
C GLY A 81 -8.23 8.63 10.64
N MET A 82 -6.99 8.24 10.45
CA MET A 82 -6.62 6.81 10.33
C MET A 82 -6.98 6.08 11.62
N PRO A 83 -7.66 4.92 11.58
CA PRO A 83 -7.91 4.10 12.77
C PRO A 83 -6.60 3.71 13.48
N ASP A 84 -6.61 3.64 14.79
CA ASP A 84 -5.41 3.32 15.59
C ASP A 84 -4.85 1.93 15.21
N GLU A 85 -5.74 0.98 14.91
CA GLU A 85 -5.38 -0.37 14.48
C GLU A 85 -4.66 -0.40 13.12
N LEU A 86 -4.86 0.60 12.28
CA LEU A 86 -4.13 0.77 11.04
C LEU A 86 -2.86 1.60 11.26
N ALA A 87 -2.95 2.64 12.09
CA ALA A 87 -1.85 3.54 12.36
C ALA A 87 -0.64 2.82 12.98
N CYS A 88 -0.88 1.85 13.87
CA CYS A 88 0.19 1.05 14.47
C CYS A 88 0.90 0.12 13.47
N GLN A 89 0.27 -0.20 12.33
CA GLN A 89 0.85 -1.06 11.30
C GLN A 89 1.75 -0.30 10.29
N MET A 90 1.63 1.04 10.23
CA MET A 90 2.43 1.87 9.32
C MET A 90 3.95 1.77 9.58
N PRO A 91 4.46 1.88 10.82
CA PRO A 91 5.89 1.68 11.08
C PRO A 91 6.35 0.26 10.77
N ILE A 92 5.50 -0.75 11.01
CA ILE A 92 5.84 -2.16 10.76
C ILE A 92 6.08 -2.41 9.27
N ILE A 93 5.17 -1.95 8.40
CA ILE A 93 5.37 -2.14 6.96
C ILE A 93 6.63 -1.43 6.47
N LYS A 94 6.92 -0.23 6.96
CA LYS A 94 8.13 0.50 6.59
C LYS A 94 9.41 -0.21 7.08
N GLU A 95 9.39 -0.83 8.26
CA GLU A 95 10.49 -1.65 8.77
C GLU A 95 10.75 -2.85 7.84
N ILE A 96 9.69 -3.56 7.44
CA ILE A 96 9.80 -4.69 6.52
C ILE A 96 10.36 -4.25 5.16
N LEU A 97 9.84 -3.17 4.59
CA LEU A 97 10.32 -2.66 3.30
C LEU A 97 11.82 -2.31 3.35
N ARG A 98 12.30 -1.69 4.42
CA ARG A 98 13.72 -1.41 4.62
C ARG A 98 14.56 -2.69 4.74
N ALA A 99 14.07 -3.68 5.49
CA ALA A 99 14.74 -4.99 5.60
C ALA A 99 14.78 -5.75 4.26
N MET A 100 13.83 -5.44 3.37
CA MET A 100 13.81 -5.95 1.99
C MET A 100 14.63 -5.10 1.01
N ASN A 101 15.37 -4.10 1.47
CA ASN A 101 16.08 -3.14 0.63
C ASN A 101 15.18 -2.48 -0.43
N ILE A 102 13.93 -2.17 -0.05
CA ILE A 102 12.98 -1.47 -0.91
C ILE A 102 12.95 -0.01 -0.48
N ASP A 103 13.19 0.90 -1.44
CA ASP A 103 13.22 2.32 -1.17
C ASP A 103 11.83 2.90 -0.84
N ILE A 104 11.81 3.79 0.15
CA ILE A 104 10.62 4.48 0.65
C ILE A 104 10.80 5.96 0.42
N VAL A 105 9.93 6.56 -0.39
CA VAL A 105 9.98 7.99 -0.68
C VAL A 105 8.82 8.71 0.01
N GLU A 106 9.18 9.75 0.78
CA GLU A 106 8.26 10.63 1.50
C GLU A 106 8.74 12.07 1.36
N LYS A 107 7.82 13.01 1.19
CA LYS A 107 8.19 14.42 1.08
C LYS A 107 7.24 15.33 1.83
N GLN A 108 7.78 16.12 2.76
CA GLN A 108 6.98 17.10 3.51
C GLN A 108 6.31 18.11 2.58
N GLY A 109 5.01 18.34 2.78
CA GLY A 109 4.21 19.28 2.00
C GLY A 109 3.65 18.71 0.69
N TYR A 110 3.98 17.46 0.35
CA TYR A 110 3.48 16.74 -0.82
C TYR A 110 2.76 15.47 -0.38
N GLU A 111 1.85 15.01 -1.21
CA GLU A 111 1.12 13.76 -1.02
C GLU A 111 1.82 12.61 -1.75
N GLY A 112 1.53 11.36 -1.35
CA GLY A 112 2.06 10.18 -2.02
C GLY A 112 1.80 10.19 -3.53
N ASP A 113 0.62 10.65 -3.95
CA ASP A 113 0.26 10.78 -5.37
C ASP A 113 1.19 11.73 -6.13
N ASP A 114 1.64 12.84 -5.49
CA ASP A 114 2.58 13.78 -6.09
C ASP A 114 3.97 13.14 -6.29
N ILE A 115 4.36 12.28 -5.34
CA ILE A 115 5.59 11.49 -5.43
C ILE A 115 5.47 10.48 -6.57
N LEU A 116 4.37 9.73 -6.63
CA LEU A 116 4.10 8.78 -7.70
C LEU A 116 4.08 9.46 -9.08
N GLY A 117 3.42 10.61 -9.18
CA GLY A 117 3.38 11.41 -10.40
C GLY A 117 4.77 11.86 -10.86
N THR A 118 5.58 12.36 -9.93
CA THR A 118 6.95 12.81 -10.21
C THR A 118 7.83 11.65 -10.66
N LEU A 119 7.82 10.54 -9.91
CA LEU A 119 8.61 9.35 -10.23
C LEU A 119 8.14 8.66 -11.51
N SER A 120 6.85 8.74 -11.86
CA SER A 120 6.37 8.16 -13.12
C SER A 120 6.93 8.90 -14.33
N VAL A 121 6.97 10.24 -14.28
CA VAL A 121 7.60 11.07 -15.31
C VAL A 121 9.12 10.85 -15.38
N PHE A 122 9.76 10.71 -14.23
CA PHE A 122 11.18 10.35 -14.17
C PHE A 122 11.43 9.00 -14.85
N GLY A 123 10.69 7.95 -14.50
CA GLY A 123 10.82 6.62 -15.10
C GLY A 123 10.62 6.62 -16.62
N GLU A 124 9.61 7.35 -17.13
CA GLU A 124 9.40 7.52 -18.57
C GLU A 124 10.61 8.18 -19.26
N LYS A 125 11.18 9.22 -18.67
CA LYS A 125 12.39 9.90 -19.19
C LYS A 125 13.61 8.97 -19.22
N GLN A 126 13.72 8.04 -18.27
CA GLN A 126 14.74 6.98 -18.26
C GLN A 126 14.46 5.86 -19.27
N GLY A 127 13.35 5.92 -19.99
CA GLY A 127 12.98 4.93 -20.99
C GLY A 127 12.34 3.65 -20.42
N LEU A 128 11.90 3.68 -19.17
CA LEU A 128 11.28 2.53 -18.49
C LEU A 128 9.79 2.39 -18.81
N GLU A 129 9.27 1.17 -18.67
CA GLU A 129 7.85 0.91 -18.50
C GLU A 129 7.52 1.11 -17.02
N VAL A 130 6.56 1.99 -16.72
CA VAL A 130 6.19 2.33 -15.35
C VAL A 130 4.83 1.73 -15.02
N THR A 131 4.73 1.05 -13.88
CA THR A 131 3.45 0.61 -13.33
C THR A 131 3.23 1.27 -11.98
N ILE A 132 2.14 2.03 -11.85
CA ILE A 132 1.70 2.61 -10.58
C ILE A 132 0.65 1.67 -9.97
N LEU A 133 0.92 1.11 -8.81
CA LEU A 133 -0.02 0.34 -8.02
C LEU A 133 -0.69 1.24 -7.00
N SER A 134 -1.95 1.58 -7.21
CA SER A 134 -2.77 2.37 -6.30
C SER A 134 -4.21 1.87 -6.29
N GLY A 135 -4.96 2.14 -5.22
CA GLY A 135 -6.41 1.94 -5.17
C GLY A 135 -7.18 3.19 -5.61
N ASP A 136 -6.48 4.31 -5.82
CA ASP A 136 -7.09 5.61 -6.14
C ASP A 136 -7.18 5.83 -7.66
N ARG A 137 -8.39 6.19 -8.13
CA ARG A 137 -8.63 6.47 -9.55
C ARG A 137 -8.12 7.85 -9.98
N ASP A 138 -7.78 8.71 -9.05
CA ASP A 138 -7.18 9.99 -9.39
C ASP A 138 -5.84 9.82 -10.09
N THR A 139 -5.14 8.73 -9.80
CA THR A 139 -3.90 8.35 -10.50
C THR A 139 -4.10 8.06 -11.99
N PHE A 140 -5.34 7.85 -12.47
CA PHE A 140 -5.60 7.66 -13.91
C PHE A 140 -5.12 8.84 -14.77
N GLN A 141 -5.11 10.05 -14.20
CA GLN A 141 -4.55 11.23 -14.88
C GLN A 141 -3.08 11.08 -15.28
N LEU A 142 -2.35 10.16 -14.63
CA LEU A 142 -0.94 9.87 -14.88
C LEU A 142 -0.72 8.83 -15.99
N ALA A 143 -1.77 8.15 -16.46
CA ALA A 143 -1.64 7.11 -17.46
C ALA A 143 -1.15 7.68 -18.79
N THR A 144 -0.15 7.01 -19.38
CA THR A 144 0.45 7.34 -20.68
C THR A 144 0.62 6.07 -21.52
N ASP A 145 1.35 6.15 -22.61
CA ASP A 145 1.71 4.97 -23.41
C ASP A 145 2.74 4.08 -22.69
N LYS A 146 3.46 4.61 -21.67
CA LYS A 146 4.47 3.90 -20.88
C LYS A 146 4.11 3.79 -19.40
N VAL A 147 3.15 4.58 -18.90
CA VAL A 147 2.68 4.53 -17.52
C VAL A 147 1.33 3.83 -17.46
N THR A 148 1.26 2.71 -16.77
CA THR A 148 0.05 1.94 -16.52
C THR A 148 -0.34 2.02 -15.05
N ILE A 149 -1.59 2.35 -14.78
CA ILE A 149 -2.14 2.34 -13.43
C ILE A 149 -2.76 0.97 -13.17
N ARG A 150 -2.31 0.30 -12.12
CA ARG A 150 -2.79 -1.01 -11.71
C ARG A 150 -3.61 -0.89 -10.45
N ILE A 151 -4.90 -1.21 -10.55
CA ILE A 151 -5.85 -1.17 -9.44
C ILE A 151 -6.09 -2.58 -8.93
N PRO A 152 -5.70 -2.90 -7.68
CA PRO A 152 -6.05 -4.18 -7.08
C PRO A 152 -7.55 -4.21 -6.77
N ARG A 153 -8.23 -5.30 -7.08
CA ARG A 153 -9.64 -5.54 -6.75
C ARG A 153 -9.76 -6.83 -5.96
N THR A 154 -10.58 -6.82 -4.92
CA THR A 154 -10.90 -8.06 -4.20
C THR A 154 -12.26 -8.56 -4.71
N LYS A 155 -12.28 -9.72 -5.33
CA LYS A 155 -13.49 -10.38 -5.81
C LYS A 155 -13.53 -11.80 -5.26
N MET A 156 -14.59 -12.13 -4.53
CA MET A 156 -14.78 -13.46 -3.91
C MET A 156 -13.56 -13.96 -3.11
N GLY A 157 -12.91 -13.07 -2.35
CA GLY A 157 -11.74 -13.41 -1.53
C GLY A 157 -10.42 -13.57 -2.29
N LYS A 158 -10.41 -13.33 -3.62
CA LYS A 158 -9.19 -13.32 -4.44
C LYS A 158 -8.84 -11.88 -4.82
N THR A 159 -7.56 -11.56 -4.79
CA THR A 159 -7.06 -10.29 -5.30
C THR A 159 -6.86 -10.44 -6.82
N GLU A 160 -7.70 -9.74 -7.57
CA GLU A 160 -7.56 -9.52 -9.01
C GLU A 160 -6.95 -8.14 -9.20
N VAL A 161 -6.31 -7.91 -10.34
CA VAL A 161 -5.78 -6.60 -10.72
C VAL A 161 -6.35 -6.18 -12.05
N GLU A 162 -6.59 -4.89 -12.22
CA GLU A 162 -7.05 -4.31 -13.48
C GLU A 162 -6.10 -3.19 -13.88
N ASP A 163 -5.65 -3.25 -15.13
CA ASP A 163 -4.70 -2.31 -15.69
C ASP A 163 -5.41 -1.22 -16.49
N PHE A 164 -5.02 0.02 -16.25
CA PHE A 164 -5.51 1.22 -16.91
C PHE A 164 -4.33 1.97 -17.53
N ASN A 165 -4.10 1.73 -18.80
CA ASN A 165 -3.20 2.52 -19.63
C ASN A 165 -4.00 3.66 -20.30
N ARG A 166 -3.32 4.49 -21.08
CA ARG A 166 -3.95 5.59 -21.82
C ARG A 166 -5.14 5.14 -22.67
N GLU A 167 -5.00 4.04 -23.42
CA GLU A 167 -6.05 3.53 -24.30
C GLU A 167 -7.28 3.08 -23.51
N LYS A 168 -7.08 2.38 -22.39
CA LYS A 168 -8.16 1.91 -21.53
C LYS A 168 -8.92 3.07 -20.88
N VAL A 169 -8.23 4.12 -20.46
CA VAL A 169 -8.86 5.34 -19.93
C VAL A 169 -9.69 6.01 -21.04
N LYS A 170 -9.15 6.13 -22.26
CA LYS A 170 -9.88 6.68 -23.41
C LYS A 170 -11.12 5.85 -23.78
N GLU A 171 -11.01 4.52 -23.74
CA GLU A 171 -12.13 3.62 -24.00
C GLU A 171 -13.30 3.85 -23.01
N ILE A 172 -12.96 4.06 -21.72
CA ILE A 172 -13.98 4.19 -20.67
C ILE A 172 -14.60 5.57 -20.62
N TYR A 173 -13.80 6.63 -20.74
CA TYR A 173 -14.25 8.02 -20.49
C TYR A 173 -14.41 8.83 -21.78
N ASN A 174 -13.93 8.32 -22.91
CA ASN A 174 -13.78 9.07 -24.18
C ASN A 174 -13.02 10.39 -24.00
N LEU A 175 -11.99 10.36 -23.15
CA LEU A 175 -11.12 11.47 -22.77
C LEU A 175 -9.66 11.01 -22.71
N GLU A 176 -8.71 11.92 -22.94
CA GLU A 176 -7.33 11.69 -22.59
C GLU A 176 -7.17 11.64 -21.05
N PRO A 177 -6.24 10.83 -20.50
CA PRO A 177 -6.06 10.70 -19.07
C PRO A 177 -5.99 12.03 -18.31
N LYS A 178 -5.22 12.99 -18.80
CA LYS A 178 -5.10 14.34 -18.20
C LYS A 178 -6.41 15.12 -18.17
N GLN A 179 -7.37 14.83 -19.05
CA GLN A 179 -8.66 15.50 -19.06
C GLN A 179 -9.58 15.06 -17.92
N LEU A 180 -9.25 13.98 -17.18
CA LEU A 180 -9.99 13.61 -15.99
C LEU A 180 -9.89 14.68 -14.89
N ILE A 181 -8.81 15.48 -14.88
CA ILE A 181 -8.64 16.64 -14.00
C ILE A 181 -9.73 17.69 -14.32
N GLU A 182 -10.01 17.92 -15.60
CA GLU A 182 -11.03 18.86 -16.05
C GLU A 182 -12.45 18.43 -15.61
N VAL A 183 -12.71 17.12 -15.66
CA VAL A 183 -13.96 16.56 -15.14
C VAL A 183 -14.07 16.81 -13.64
N LYS A 184 -12.99 16.51 -12.89
CA LYS A 184 -12.93 16.70 -11.44
C LYS A 184 -13.07 18.19 -11.06
N SER A 185 -12.53 19.10 -11.87
CA SER A 185 -12.66 20.54 -11.63
C SER A 185 -14.10 21.05 -11.69
N LEU A 186 -14.94 20.43 -12.53
CA LEU A 186 -16.35 20.79 -12.66
C LEU A 186 -17.25 20.06 -11.66
N GLN A 187 -17.08 18.74 -11.50
CA GLN A 187 -17.95 17.95 -10.60
C GLN A 187 -17.56 18.05 -9.12
N GLY A 188 -16.30 18.41 -8.82
CA GLY A 188 -15.74 18.31 -7.48
C GLY A 188 -15.42 16.88 -7.07
N ASP A 189 -15.05 16.73 -5.81
CA ASP A 189 -14.81 15.43 -5.16
C ASP A 189 -15.22 15.49 -3.69
N THR A 190 -16.22 14.72 -3.33
CA THR A 190 -16.73 14.67 -1.96
C THR A 190 -15.76 13.96 -1.01
N SER A 191 -14.91 13.04 -1.49
CA SER A 191 -13.96 12.31 -0.66
C SER A 191 -12.84 13.20 -0.18
N ASP A 192 -12.40 14.16 -1.03
CA ASP A 192 -11.35 15.12 -0.76
C ASP A 192 -11.86 16.51 -0.42
N ASN A 193 -13.18 16.64 -0.37
CA ASN A 193 -13.85 17.91 -0.14
C ASN A 193 -13.45 18.99 -1.17
N ILE A 194 -13.27 18.57 -2.42
CA ILE A 194 -13.03 19.47 -3.56
C ILE A 194 -14.38 20.01 -4.03
N PRO A 195 -14.57 21.34 -4.06
CA PRO A 195 -15.90 21.91 -4.21
C PRO A 195 -16.54 21.69 -5.60
N GLY A 196 -15.76 21.76 -6.67
CA GLY A 196 -16.28 21.76 -8.02
C GLY A 196 -17.19 22.96 -8.30
N VAL A 197 -18.03 22.83 -9.32
CA VAL A 197 -19.13 23.77 -9.64
C VAL A 197 -20.42 23.23 -9.03
N PRO A 198 -21.04 23.90 -8.04
CA PRO A 198 -22.22 23.42 -7.36
C PRO A 198 -23.36 23.06 -8.34
N GLY A 199 -23.83 21.82 -8.27
CA GLY A 199 -24.89 21.29 -9.09
C GLY A 199 -24.47 20.86 -10.50
N ILE A 200 -23.17 20.74 -10.76
CA ILE A 200 -22.61 20.04 -11.92
C ILE A 200 -22.14 18.66 -11.44
N GLY A 201 -22.82 17.61 -11.85
CA GLY A 201 -22.44 16.24 -11.55
C GLY A 201 -21.62 15.60 -12.67
N GLU A 202 -21.11 14.39 -12.41
CA GLU A 202 -20.20 13.64 -13.28
C GLU A 202 -20.65 13.60 -14.76
N LYS A 203 -21.91 13.25 -15.02
CA LYS A 203 -22.42 13.14 -16.40
C LYS A 203 -22.35 14.46 -17.16
N THR A 204 -22.64 15.58 -16.48
CA THR A 204 -22.58 16.91 -17.09
C THR A 204 -21.14 17.34 -17.28
N ALA A 205 -20.29 17.12 -16.29
CA ALA A 205 -18.87 17.43 -16.36
C ALA A 205 -18.19 16.65 -17.50
N LEU A 206 -18.40 15.34 -17.58
CA LEU A 206 -17.88 14.49 -18.67
C LEU A 206 -18.29 15.03 -20.04
N LYS A 207 -19.59 15.33 -20.25
CA LYS A 207 -20.07 15.85 -21.52
C LYS A 207 -19.41 17.18 -21.88
N LEU A 208 -19.30 18.11 -20.92
CA LEU A 208 -18.64 19.39 -21.13
C LEU A 208 -17.15 19.22 -21.49
N VAL A 209 -16.43 18.34 -20.81
CA VAL A 209 -15.01 18.13 -21.12
C VAL A 209 -14.82 17.39 -22.45
N GLN A 210 -15.70 16.47 -22.82
CA GLN A 210 -15.70 15.83 -24.13
C GLN A 210 -15.93 16.83 -25.26
N GLU A 211 -16.77 17.83 -25.05
CA GLU A 211 -17.10 18.88 -26.07
C GLU A 211 -16.03 19.97 -26.10
N TYR A 212 -15.62 20.47 -24.93
CA TYR A 212 -14.78 21.66 -24.81
C TYR A 212 -13.31 21.38 -24.49
N SER A 213 -12.94 20.15 -24.18
CA SER A 213 -11.60 19.65 -23.89
C SER A 213 -10.99 20.13 -22.56
N SER A 214 -11.21 21.37 -22.16
CA SER A 214 -10.72 21.94 -20.90
C SER A 214 -11.66 23.01 -20.35
N ILE A 215 -11.55 23.29 -19.04
CA ILE A 215 -12.33 24.37 -18.43
C ILE A 215 -11.93 25.74 -18.97
N GLU A 216 -10.64 25.97 -19.28
CA GLU A 216 -10.20 27.23 -19.86
C GLU A 216 -10.86 27.49 -21.21
N ASN A 217 -10.92 26.49 -22.08
CA ASN A 217 -11.59 26.61 -23.36
C ASN A 217 -13.10 26.78 -23.22
N LEU A 218 -13.72 26.04 -22.29
CA LEU A 218 -15.14 26.21 -21.96
C LEU A 218 -15.44 27.64 -21.54
N TYR A 219 -14.69 28.23 -20.61
CA TYR A 219 -14.90 29.59 -20.14
C TYR A 219 -14.67 30.63 -21.26
N LYS A 220 -13.64 30.45 -22.07
CA LYS A 220 -13.34 31.29 -23.21
C LYS A 220 -14.55 31.31 -24.21
N LEU A 221 -15.04 30.15 -24.59
CA LEU A 221 -16.15 30.05 -25.53
C LEU A 221 -17.48 30.54 -24.95
N LEU A 222 -17.66 30.43 -23.62
CA LEU A 222 -18.78 31.04 -22.91
C LEU A 222 -18.75 32.57 -22.97
N GLU A 223 -17.58 33.17 -22.80
CA GLU A 223 -17.33 34.63 -22.86
C GLU A 223 -17.52 35.13 -24.29
N GLU A 224 -17.08 34.38 -25.28
CA GLU A 224 -17.23 34.69 -26.70
C GLU A 224 -18.66 34.42 -27.23
N GLY A 225 -19.56 33.84 -26.42
CA GLY A 225 -20.91 33.48 -26.82
C GLY A 225 -21.03 32.29 -27.78
N GLN A 226 -19.94 31.50 -27.90
CA GLN A 226 -19.84 30.37 -28.82
C GLN A 226 -20.28 29.04 -28.20
N ALA A 227 -20.34 28.90 -26.88
CA ALA A 227 -20.87 27.72 -26.19
C ALA A 227 -22.39 27.76 -26.07
N GLN A 228 -23.10 27.67 -27.23
CA GLN A 228 -24.54 27.86 -27.30
C GLN A 228 -25.39 26.69 -26.80
N ASP A 229 -24.81 25.51 -26.67
CA ASP A 229 -25.43 24.31 -26.10
C ASP A 229 -25.44 24.35 -24.56
N VAL A 230 -24.57 25.14 -23.92
CA VAL A 230 -24.55 25.38 -22.47
C VAL A 230 -25.56 26.46 -22.13
N LYS A 231 -26.74 26.04 -21.63
CA LYS A 231 -27.92 26.94 -21.45
C LYS A 231 -28.48 26.91 -20.04
N GLY A 232 -29.29 27.89 -19.72
CA GLY A 232 -30.07 27.98 -18.49
C GLY A 232 -29.20 27.87 -17.23
N LYS A 233 -29.71 27.18 -16.22
CA LYS A 233 -29.04 27.05 -14.90
C LYS A 233 -27.62 26.46 -14.96
N THR A 234 -27.34 25.59 -15.93
CA THR A 234 -26.02 25.04 -16.13
C THR A 234 -25.02 26.14 -16.49
N ARG A 235 -25.39 26.99 -17.44
CA ARG A 235 -24.55 28.12 -17.85
C ARG A 235 -24.32 29.11 -16.71
N GLU A 236 -25.39 29.49 -16.01
CA GLU A 236 -25.33 30.40 -14.85
C GLU A 236 -24.35 29.87 -13.79
N ARG A 237 -24.53 28.60 -13.38
CA ARG A 237 -23.66 27.96 -12.37
C ARG A 237 -22.19 27.92 -12.78
N ILE A 238 -21.91 27.58 -14.03
CA ILE A 238 -20.52 27.53 -14.52
C ILE A 238 -19.90 28.93 -14.48
N ILE A 239 -20.59 29.94 -14.95
CA ILE A 239 -20.12 31.34 -14.99
C ILE A 239 -19.89 31.87 -13.57
N GLU A 240 -20.86 31.69 -12.67
CA GLU A 240 -20.80 32.19 -11.28
C GLU A 240 -19.73 31.53 -10.46
N ASN A 241 -19.36 30.27 -10.77
CA ASN A 241 -18.41 29.49 -9.98
C ASN A 241 -17.07 29.25 -10.71
N LYS A 242 -16.66 30.18 -11.59
CA LYS A 242 -15.41 30.06 -12.37
C LYS A 242 -14.18 29.88 -11.48
N GLU A 243 -14.09 30.62 -10.40
CA GLU A 243 -12.93 30.54 -9.48
C GLU A 243 -12.94 29.23 -8.66
N LEU A 244 -14.12 28.69 -8.30
CA LEU A 244 -14.22 27.39 -7.66
C LEU A 244 -13.79 26.26 -8.60
N ALA A 245 -14.12 26.33 -9.88
CA ALA A 245 -13.68 25.36 -10.88
C ALA A 245 -12.15 25.38 -11.03
N LYS A 246 -11.54 26.56 -11.07
CA LYS A 246 -10.09 26.71 -11.13
C LYS A 246 -9.40 26.14 -9.87
N LEU A 247 -9.87 26.52 -8.69
CA LEU A 247 -9.40 25.99 -7.42
C LEU A 247 -9.50 24.45 -7.39
N SER A 248 -10.65 23.92 -7.83
CA SER A 248 -10.88 22.47 -7.87
C SER A 248 -9.93 21.75 -8.84
N LYS A 249 -9.58 22.41 -9.96
CA LYS A 249 -8.57 21.92 -10.89
C LYS A 249 -7.19 21.85 -10.22
N GLU A 250 -6.79 22.91 -9.54
CA GLU A 250 -5.50 22.94 -8.84
C GLU A 250 -5.43 21.88 -7.74
N LEU A 251 -6.49 21.71 -6.94
CA LEU A 251 -6.57 20.71 -5.89
C LEU A 251 -6.57 19.27 -6.42
N GLY A 252 -7.26 19.01 -7.55
CA GLY A 252 -7.36 17.70 -8.16
C GLY A 252 -6.16 17.30 -9.03
N THR A 253 -5.26 18.25 -9.34
CA THR A 253 -4.09 17.98 -10.17
C THR A 253 -2.97 17.36 -9.33
N ILE A 254 -2.50 16.19 -9.75
CA ILE A 254 -1.30 15.56 -9.17
C ILE A 254 -0.07 16.33 -9.64
N ASN A 255 0.77 16.73 -8.68
CA ASN A 255 2.02 17.44 -8.98
C ASN A 255 3.07 16.44 -9.48
N ILE A 256 3.56 16.65 -10.69
CA ILE A 256 4.58 15.81 -11.33
C ILE A 256 6.00 16.39 -11.22
N ASN A 257 6.20 17.40 -10.38
CA ASN A 257 7.47 18.09 -10.17
C ASN A 257 7.73 18.31 -8.66
N ALA A 258 7.41 17.32 -7.82
CA ALA A 258 7.77 17.37 -6.41
C ALA A 258 9.30 17.38 -6.26
N PRO A 259 9.87 18.18 -5.34
CA PRO A 259 11.32 18.29 -5.17
C PRO A 259 11.85 17.09 -4.37
N ILE A 260 11.84 15.92 -4.98
CA ILE A 260 12.38 14.66 -4.46
C ILE A 260 13.69 14.33 -5.15
N GLU A 261 14.52 13.52 -4.50
CA GLU A 261 15.72 12.99 -5.13
C GLU A 261 15.32 11.86 -6.07
N GLU A 262 15.78 11.95 -7.32
CA GLU A 262 15.47 11.01 -8.39
C GLU A 262 16.77 10.31 -8.80
N ASN A 263 17.11 9.22 -8.12
CA ASN A 263 18.25 8.38 -8.48
C ASN A 263 17.77 6.95 -8.76
N LEU A 264 17.95 6.52 -10.00
CA LEU A 264 17.46 5.21 -10.43
C LEU A 264 18.17 4.04 -9.73
N ASP A 265 19.44 4.23 -9.35
CA ASP A 265 20.21 3.18 -8.68
C ASP A 265 19.65 2.87 -7.28
N ASP A 266 19.08 3.87 -6.59
CA ASP A 266 18.49 3.69 -5.26
C ASP A 266 17.18 2.87 -5.34
N PHE A 267 16.52 2.87 -6.50
CA PHE A 267 15.25 2.17 -6.72
C PHE A 267 15.41 0.72 -7.17
N LYS A 268 16.67 0.28 -7.39
CA LYS A 268 16.95 -1.06 -7.86
C LYS A 268 16.60 -2.10 -6.81
N LEU A 269 15.88 -3.15 -7.24
CA LEU A 269 15.62 -4.28 -6.37
C LEU A 269 16.92 -5.03 -6.05
N GLU A 270 17.24 -5.11 -4.78
CA GLU A 270 18.39 -5.81 -4.23
C GLU A 270 17.98 -7.04 -3.43
N GLU A 271 18.96 -7.84 -3.02
CA GLU A 271 18.72 -8.96 -2.11
C GLU A 271 18.31 -8.44 -0.72
N TRP A 272 17.33 -9.11 -0.13
CA TRP A 272 16.83 -8.79 1.21
C TRP A 272 17.86 -9.07 2.28
N ASP A 273 17.84 -8.32 3.38
CA ASP A 273 18.40 -8.77 4.64
C ASP A 273 17.53 -9.91 5.21
N LYS A 274 17.82 -11.14 4.75
CA LYS A 274 17.03 -12.33 5.10
C LYS A 274 16.96 -12.57 6.60
N LYS A 275 17.99 -12.20 7.36
CA LYS A 275 18.01 -12.37 8.82
C LYS A 275 17.01 -11.42 9.49
N GLU A 276 17.03 -10.17 9.07
CA GLU A 276 16.13 -9.15 9.60
C GLU A 276 14.68 -9.40 9.17
N VAL A 277 14.44 -9.77 7.92
CA VAL A 277 13.10 -10.14 7.43
C VAL A 277 12.56 -11.36 8.20
N LEU A 278 13.39 -12.38 8.44
CA LEU A 278 13.02 -13.55 9.24
C LEU A 278 12.64 -13.16 10.67
N ARG A 279 13.45 -12.30 11.33
CA ARG A 279 13.15 -11.81 12.68
C ARG A 279 11.77 -11.16 12.73
N ILE A 280 11.52 -10.19 11.84
CA ILE A 280 10.27 -9.46 11.79
C ILE A 280 9.10 -10.41 11.49
N PHE A 281 9.24 -11.32 10.54
CA PHE A 281 8.17 -12.26 10.19
C PHE A 281 7.85 -13.24 11.33
N LYS A 282 8.85 -13.67 12.12
CA LYS A 282 8.62 -14.48 13.33
C LYS A 282 7.83 -13.69 14.38
N GLU A 283 8.16 -12.44 14.64
CA GLU A 283 7.45 -11.56 15.57
C GLU A 283 5.98 -11.34 15.16
N LEU A 284 5.74 -11.21 13.84
CA LEU A 284 4.41 -11.01 13.28
C LEU A 284 3.60 -12.31 13.08
N ASN A 285 4.18 -13.48 13.36
CA ASN A 285 3.61 -14.81 13.08
C ASN A 285 3.30 -15.04 11.58
N PHE A 286 4.13 -14.52 10.68
CA PHE A 286 3.97 -14.65 9.22
C PHE A 286 4.60 -15.94 8.68
N ASN A 287 4.29 -17.09 9.29
CA ASN A 287 4.89 -18.39 8.97
C ASN A 287 4.79 -18.74 7.48
N ARG A 288 3.65 -18.42 6.82
CA ARG A 288 3.48 -18.67 5.38
C ARG A 288 4.49 -17.92 4.50
N TYR A 289 4.92 -16.73 4.91
CA TYR A 289 5.95 -15.99 4.18
C TYR A 289 7.35 -16.54 4.49
N ILE A 290 7.61 -16.97 5.72
CA ILE A 290 8.85 -17.65 6.09
C ILE A 290 9.04 -18.90 5.22
N GLU A 291 8.03 -19.75 5.11
CA GLU A 291 8.01 -20.96 4.27
C GLU A 291 8.17 -20.61 2.77
N ARG A 292 7.33 -19.67 2.27
CA ARG A 292 7.32 -19.27 0.85
C ARG A 292 8.67 -18.81 0.34
N PHE A 293 9.42 -18.08 1.16
CA PHE A 293 10.70 -17.49 0.79
C PHE A 293 11.92 -18.26 1.34
N ASN A 294 11.69 -19.43 1.94
CA ASN A 294 12.75 -20.28 2.55
C ASN A 294 13.67 -19.46 3.46
N LEU A 295 13.07 -18.68 4.37
CA LEU A 295 13.81 -17.80 5.28
C LEU A 295 14.31 -18.51 6.54
N SER A 296 14.00 -19.80 6.76
CA SER A 296 14.51 -20.57 7.91
C SER A 296 16.03 -20.56 7.94
N SER A 297 16.62 -20.29 9.10
CA SER A 297 18.07 -20.44 9.28
C SER A 297 18.45 -21.93 9.34
N GLU A 298 19.69 -22.26 8.99
CA GLU A 298 20.20 -23.64 9.20
C GLU A 298 20.06 -24.07 10.67
N GLU A 299 20.18 -23.13 11.60
CA GLU A 299 19.96 -23.36 13.03
C GLU A 299 18.49 -23.69 13.38
N ASP A 300 17.52 -23.04 12.71
CA ASP A 300 16.10 -23.35 12.90
C ASP A 300 15.76 -24.75 12.34
N ASN A 301 16.34 -25.13 11.20
CA ASN A 301 16.19 -26.47 10.62
C ASN A 301 16.80 -27.54 11.52
N ILE A 302 17.95 -27.26 12.14
CA ILE A 302 18.57 -28.16 13.11
C ILE A 302 17.69 -28.31 14.36
N LEU A 303 17.09 -27.22 14.84
CA LEU A 303 16.17 -27.25 16.00
C LEU A 303 14.86 -28.01 15.68
N GLU A 304 14.28 -27.85 14.48
CA GLU A 304 13.12 -28.63 14.05
C GLU A 304 13.47 -30.12 13.83
N GLU A 305 14.59 -30.45 13.18
CA GLU A 305 15.06 -31.83 13.05
C GLU A 305 15.36 -32.46 14.42
N VAL A 306 15.83 -31.66 15.37
CA VAL A 306 16.12 -32.09 16.74
C VAL A 306 14.81 -32.33 17.51
N THR A 307 13.78 -31.45 17.36
CA THR A 307 12.51 -31.61 18.07
C THR A 307 11.67 -32.75 17.53
N GLU A 308 11.76 -33.12 16.23
CA GLU A 308 11.06 -34.29 15.69
C GLU A 308 11.64 -35.64 16.16
N LYS A 309 12.84 -35.67 16.73
CA LYS A 309 13.53 -36.89 17.20
C LYS A 309 13.27 -37.22 18.67
N TYR A 310 12.56 -36.40 19.42
CA TYR A 310 12.37 -36.64 20.84
C TYR A 310 10.96 -37.10 21.18
N GLU A 311 10.84 -38.30 21.73
CA GLU A 311 9.64 -38.76 22.41
C GLU A 311 9.57 -38.13 23.81
N ILE A 312 8.53 -37.32 24.05
CA ILE A 312 8.24 -36.78 25.40
C ILE A 312 7.43 -37.84 26.12
N GLU A 313 8.00 -38.46 27.12
CA GLU A 313 7.33 -39.42 28.00
C GLU A 313 7.09 -38.79 29.39
N GLU A 314 5.83 -38.72 29.81
CA GLU A 314 5.52 -38.40 31.21
C GLU A 314 5.84 -39.60 32.07
N ILE A 315 6.73 -39.43 33.02
CA ILE A 315 7.16 -40.53 33.91
C ILE A 315 7.00 -40.15 35.38
N ASP A 316 6.68 -41.15 36.18
CA ASP A 316 6.63 -40.98 37.64
C ASP A 316 8.06 -40.84 38.24
N ILE A 317 8.11 -40.35 39.48
CA ILE A 317 9.35 -40.09 40.21
C ILE A 317 10.21 -41.36 40.34
N LYS A 318 9.63 -42.56 40.48
CA LYS A 318 10.34 -43.82 40.58
C LYS A 318 11.01 -44.21 39.26
N LYS A 319 10.30 -44.05 38.15
CA LYS A 319 10.83 -44.32 36.81
C LYS A 319 11.90 -43.31 36.46
N ALA A 320 11.72 -42.00 36.79
CA ALA A 320 12.75 -40.96 36.65
C ALA A 320 14.06 -41.31 37.41
N LYS A 321 13.95 -41.71 38.66
CA LYS A 321 15.09 -42.12 39.50
C LYS A 321 15.90 -43.28 38.87
N ASN A 322 15.21 -44.27 38.32
CA ASN A 322 15.84 -45.45 37.70
C ASN A 322 16.56 -45.06 36.36
N ILE A 323 16.04 -44.11 35.63
CA ILE A 323 16.65 -43.61 34.40
C ILE A 323 17.87 -42.77 34.73
N ILE A 324 17.80 -41.88 35.71
CA ILE A 324 18.92 -41.03 36.18
C ILE A 324 20.12 -41.88 36.64
N LEU A 325 19.84 -42.97 37.37
CA LEU A 325 20.90 -43.87 37.88
C LEU A 325 21.62 -44.69 36.78
N LYS A 326 21.03 -44.80 35.59
CA LYS A 326 21.58 -45.58 34.47
C LYS A 326 22.20 -44.72 33.37
N THR A 327 22.06 -43.39 33.41
CA THR A 327 22.51 -42.46 32.36
C THR A 327 23.84 -41.82 32.80
N LYS A 328 24.88 -41.82 31.94
CA LYS A 328 26.17 -41.21 32.22
C LYS A 328 26.15 -39.69 32.24
N GLU A 329 25.27 -39.09 31.45
CA GLU A 329 25.06 -37.64 31.37
C GLU A 329 23.58 -37.34 31.38
N LEU A 330 23.17 -36.30 32.12
CA LEU A 330 21.77 -35.85 32.22
C LEU A 330 21.72 -34.33 32.09
N PHE A 331 21.04 -33.84 31.03
CA PHE A 331 20.69 -32.44 30.92
C PHE A 331 19.26 -32.27 31.37
N TYR A 332 19.00 -31.27 32.22
CA TYR A 332 17.65 -30.98 32.68
C TYR A 332 17.33 -29.50 32.62
N HIS A 333 16.08 -29.20 32.28
CA HIS A 333 15.53 -27.85 32.29
C HIS A 333 14.28 -27.83 33.15
N PHE A 334 14.19 -26.87 34.07
CA PHE A 334 12.99 -26.66 34.87
C PHE A 334 12.22 -25.46 34.33
N SER A 335 10.99 -25.66 33.92
CA SER A 335 10.06 -24.56 33.73
C SER A 335 9.02 -24.56 34.85
N THR A 336 8.99 -23.49 35.65
CA THR A 336 7.95 -23.31 36.65
C THR A 336 6.79 -22.55 36.02
N LYS A 337 5.64 -23.23 35.81
CA LYS A 337 4.35 -22.56 35.86
C LYS A 337 3.92 -22.54 37.30
N GLU A 338 3.37 -21.41 37.79
CA GLU A 338 2.64 -21.40 39.08
C GLU A 338 1.50 -22.41 39.03
N VAL A 339 1.74 -23.57 39.59
CA VAL A 339 0.74 -24.58 39.87
C VAL A 339 0.86 -24.92 41.34
N ASN A 340 -0.27 -25.03 42.03
CA ASN A 340 -0.41 -25.38 43.43
C ASN A 340 0.61 -26.43 43.91
N LYS A 341 1.11 -26.26 45.10
CA LYS A 341 2.31 -26.80 45.77
C LYS A 341 2.63 -28.30 45.69
N GLU A 342 2.05 -29.12 44.83
CA GLU A 342 2.18 -30.57 44.89
C GLU A 342 2.56 -31.34 43.61
N GLU A 343 2.71 -30.65 42.43
CA GLU A 343 3.09 -31.34 41.19
C GLU A 343 4.36 -30.73 40.57
N TYR A 344 5.44 -31.50 40.51
CA TYR A 344 6.67 -31.17 39.76
C TYR A 344 6.67 -31.94 38.45
N ILE A 345 6.71 -31.23 37.32
CA ILE A 345 6.90 -31.85 36.00
C ILE A 345 8.40 -31.76 35.64
N ILE A 346 9.05 -32.91 35.49
CA ILE A 346 10.40 -33.00 34.97
C ILE A 346 10.34 -33.28 33.48
N LYS A 347 10.79 -32.32 32.66
CA LYS A 347 11.00 -32.55 31.22
C LYS A 347 12.47 -32.98 31.02
N LYS A 348 12.69 -34.06 30.28
CA LYS A 348 13.99 -34.56 29.92
C LYS A 348 14.27 -34.27 28.46
N GLU A 349 15.25 -33.41 28.18
CA GLU A 349 15.81 -33.21 26.84
C GLU A 349 17.13 -33.97 26.74
N PHE A 350 17.29 -34.81 25.73
CA PHE A 350 18.52 -35.52 25.44
C PHE A 350 19.21 -34.92 24.24
N ASN A 351 20.34 -34.28 24.44
CA ASN A 351 21.26 -33.96 23.34
C ASN A 351 22.32 -35.06 23.24
N THR A 352 22.29 -35.86 22.18
CA THR A 352 23.40 -36.72 21.81
C THR A 352 24.28 -35.96 20.83
N PHE A 353 25.41 -35.43 21.32
CA PHE A 353 26.51 -35.10 20.45
C PHE A 353 27.35 -36.38 20.24
N SER A 354 27.50 -36.81 19.00
CA SER A 354 28.49 -37.77 18.53
C SER A 354 29.75 -37.05 18.12
#